data_25c20d08f4075d3f4fd2bad763ac9c23
#
_entry.id   25c20d08f4075d3f4fd2bad763ac9c23
#
_cell.length_a   1.000
_cell.length_b   1.000
_cell.length_c   1.000
_cell.angle_alpha   90.00
_cell.angle_beta   90.00
_cell.angle_gamma   90.00
#
_symmetry.space_group_name_H-M   'P 1'
#
loop_
_entity.id
_entity.type
_entity.pdbx_description
1 polymer ?
#
loop_
_entity_poly.entity_id
_entity_poly.type
_entity_poly.pdbx_seq_one_letter_code
_entity_poly.pdbx_strand_id
1 'polypeptide(L)'
;MTGVADGIGRALALAFAKEGAQVAGCSRGTERLDSLAKEIEGSGHIFFAADLSQAEGVRAFFDKVQEAFGGVDALVNNVGAVLKLGNFFEVSDEDWENSFQVNLMSAVRLCRLSIPALRKSSCPRIINISSIAASHPQEIFPHYNAMKAGLSNLTVSLAQTLAEDGICVNTISPGPVWSRSWEQEVEAQGSGPSAEQAKKDIMEQTGKSIPLKRMGMPEDLTGLALFLASEQSSWITATNFTVDGGLTRNPF
;
A
#
# COMPACT_ATOMS: atom_id res chain seq x y z
N MET A 1 -6.40 -3.06 -6.81
CA MET A 1 -5.61 -2.29 -5.81
C MET A 1 -6.33 -2.22 -4.50
N THR A 2 -5.63 -2.18 -3.37
CA THR A 2 -6.25 -2.12 -2.04
C THR A 2 -5.93 -0.81 -1.33
N GLY A 3 -6.87 -0.30 -0.48
CA GLY A 3 -6.68 0.93 0.27
C GLY A 3 -6.65 2.19 -0.60
N VAL A 4 -7.51 2.25 -1.64
CA VAL A 4 -7.49 3.35 -2.64
C VAL A 4 -8.22 4.63 -2.21
N ALA A 5 -8.82 4.65 -1.03
CA ALA A 5 -9.59 5.81 -0.59
C ALA A 5 -8.71 7.03 -0.26
N ASP A 6 -7.47 6.79 0.17
CA ASP A 6 -6.57 7.82 0.69
C ASP A 6 -5.10 7.57 0.36
N GLY A 7 -4.28 8.59 0.60
CA GLY A 7 -2.83 8.52 0.63
C GLY A 7 -2.23 7.83 -0.59
N ILE A 8 -1.27 6.93 -0.35
CA ILE A 8 -0.54 6.22 -1.42
C ILE A 8 -1.49 5.47 -2.35
N GLY A 9 -2.48 4.74 -1.80
CA GLY A 9 -3.40 3.96 -2.61
C GLY A 9 -4.24 4.83 -3.56
N ARG A 10 -4.68 6.01 -3.11
CA ARG A 10 -5.42 6.96 -3.96
C ARG A 10 -4.53 7.52 -5.07
N ALA A 11 -3.34 7.98 -4.74
CA ALA A 11 -2.39 8.48 -5.72
C ALA A 11 -2.03 7.43 -6.78
N LEU A 12 -1.82 6.17 -6.35
CA LEU A 12 -1.60 5.06 -7.27
C LEU A 12 -2.81 4.83 -8.18
N ALA A 13 -4.03 4.80 -7.64
CA ALA A 13 -5.24 4.58 -8.44
C ALA A 13 -5.40 5.65 -9.53
N LEU A 14 -5.20 6.93 -9.18
CA LEU A 14 -5.24 8.06 -10.12
C LEU A 14 -4.13 7.96 -11.18
N ALA A 15 -2.90 7.64 -10.76
CA ALA A 15 -1.78 7.53 -11.67
C ALA A 15 -1.95 6.37 -12.67
N PHE A 16 -2.40 5.20 -12.22
CA PHE A 16 -2.66 4.07 -13.11
C PHE A 16 -3.79 4.35 -14.09
N ALA A 17 -4.86 5.00 -13.65
CA ALA A 17 -5.96 5.38 -14.54
C ALA A 17 -5.51 6.37 -15.61
N LYS A 18 -4.68 7.36 -15.25
CA LYS A 18 -4.09 8.33 -16.18
C LYS A 18 -3.25 7.67 -17.28
N GLU A 19 -2.59 6.55 -16.96
CA GLU A 19 -1.87 5.72 -17.94
C GLU A 19 -2.78 4.74 -18.69
N GLY A 20 -4.10 4.86 -18.55
CA GLY A 20 -5.08 4.07 -19.28
C GLY A 20 -5.45 2.73 -18.67
N ALA A 21 -4.99 2.42 -17.45
CA ALA A 21 -5.38 1.18 -16.79
C ALA A 21 -6.81 1.23 -16.26
N GLN A 22 -7.55 0.13 -16.37
CA GLN A 22 -8.79 -0.05 -15.63
C GLN A 22 -8.48 -0.40 -14.18
N VAL A 23 -8.98 0.39 -13.25
CA VAL A 23 -8.69 0.26 -11.82
C VAL A 23 -9.87 -0.37 -11.08
N ALA A 24 -9.62 -1.52 -10.44
CA ALA A 24 -10.47 -2.05 -9.39
C ALA A 24 -9.87 -1.67 -8.04
N GLY A 25 -10.63 -0.95 -7.21
CA GLY A 25 -10.16 -0.45 -5.94
C GLY A 25 -11.08 -0.79 -4.77
N CYS A 26 -10.53 -1.01 -3.57
CA CYS A 26 -11.33 -1.17 -2.36
C CYS A 26 -10.77 -0.38 -1.18
N SER A 27 -11.68 -0.05 -0.27
CA SER A 27 -11.42 0.53 1.05
C SER A 27 -12.61 0.26 1.96
N ARG A 28 -12.50 0.55 3.27
CA ARG A 28 -13.60 0.33 4.22
C ARG A 28 -14.75 1.33 4.08
N GLY A 29 -14.44 2.59 3.78
CA GLY A 29 -15.44 3.66 3.72
C GLY A 29 -15.91 3.95 2.29
N THR A 30 -17.21 4.12 2.10
CA THR A 30 -17.83 4.41 0.79
C THR A 30 -17.62 5.85 0.35
N GLU A 31 -17.76 6.82 1.26
CA GLU A 31 -17.74 8.26 0.96
C GLU A 31 -16.47 8.69 0.19
N ARG A 32 -15.30 8.18 0.60
CA ARG A 32 -14.02 8.49 -0.06
C ARG A 32 -13.82 7.72 -1.35
N LEU A 33 -14.40 6.52 -1.47
CA LEU A 33 -14.45 5.79 -2.73
C LEU A 33 -15.31 6.52 -3.75
N ASP A 34 -16.45 7.08 -3.34
CA ASP A 34 -17.31 7.92 -4.19
C ASP A 34 -16.59 9.21 -4.64
N SER A 35 -15.78 9.80 -3.75
CA SER A 35 -14.93 10.94 -4.10
C SER A 35 -13.89 10.54 -5.16
N LEU A 36 -13.21 9.41 -4.98
CA LEU A 36 -12.23 8.91 -5.96
C LEU A 36 -12.90 8.60 -7.31
N ALA A 37 -14.09 7.99 -7.30
CA ALA A 37 -14.85 7.66 -8.51
C ALA A 37 -15.22 8.89 -9.34
N LYS A 38 -15.38 10.07 -8.71
CA LYS A 38 -15.65 11.34 -9.39
C LYS A 38 -14.39 12.02 -9.95
N GLU A 39 -13.23 11.73 -9.39
CA GLU A 39 -11.96 12.38 -9.72
C GLU A 39 -11.16 11.59 -10.76
N ILE A 40 -11.29 10.27 -10.75
CA ILE A 40 -10.47 9.37 -11.57
C ILE A 40 -10.77 9.54 -13.06
N GLU A 41 -9.73 9.69 -13.86
CA GLU A 41 -9.84 9.84 -15.31
C GLU A 41 -10.13 8.49 -16.00
N GLY A 42 -10.88 8.52 -17.09
CA GLY A 42 -11.20 7.32 -17.87
C GLY A 42 -12.54 6.69 -17.49
N SER A 43 -12.73 5.44 -17.86
CA SER A 43 -13.98 4.70 -17.64
C SER A 43 -13.72 3.22 -17.33
N GLY A 44 -14.75 2.54 -16.82
CA GLY A 44 -14.65 1.11 -16.50
C GLY A 44 -13.97 0.82 -15.17
N HIS A 45 -13.67 1.83 -14.36
CA HIS A 45 -13.16 1.63 -13.01
C HIS A 45 -14.27 1.15 -12.07
N ILE A 46 -13.91 0.32 -11.08
CA ILE A 46 -14.84 -0.14 -10.05
C ILE A 46 -14.26 0.11 -8.65
N PHE A 47 -15.11 0.57 -7.74
CA PHE A 47 -14.73 0.79 -6.35
C PHE A 47 -15.73 0.09 -5.43
N PHE A 48 -15.19 -0.68 -4.47
CA PHE A 48 -16.00 -1.52 -3.60
C PHE A 48 -15.60 -1.36 -2.13
N ALA A 49 -16.60 -1.16 -1.26
CA ALA A 49 -16.36 -1.11 0.17
C ALA A 49 -16.11 -2.54 0.71
N ALA A 50 -14.93 -2.78 1.26
CA ALA A 50 -14.55 -4.07 1.81
C ALA A 50 -13.60 -3.91 2.99
N ASP A 51 -13.81 -4.72 4.03
CA ASP A 51 -12.84 -4.90 5.12
C ASP A 51 -11.93 -6.09 4.80
N LEU A 52 -10.70 -5.80 4.42
CA LEU A 52 -9.72 -6.83 4.05
C LEU A 52 -9.03 -7.50 5.27
N SER A 53 -9.33 -7.07 6.50
CA SER A 53 -8.95 -7.83 7.68
C SER A 53 -9.69 -9.15 7.78
N GLN A 54 -10.88 -9.23 7.14
CA GLN A 54 -11.75 -10.40 7.12
C GLN A 54 -11.62 -11.16 5.80
N ALA A 55 -11.61 -12.49 5.87
CA ALA A 55 -11.51 -13.34 4.69
C ALA A 55 -12.69 -13.15 3.72
N GLU A 56 -13.89 -12.93 4.27
CA GLU A 56 -15.13 -12.67 3.53
C GLU A 56 -15.04 -11.37 2.73
N GLY A 57 -14.49 -10.29 3.33
CA GLY A 57 -14.29 -9.01 2.65
C GLY A 57 -13.29 -9.12 1.50
N VAL A 58 -12.21 -9.87 1.69
CA VAL A 58 -11.24 -10.16 0.63
C VAL A 58 -11.89 -10.92 -0.53
N ARG A 59 -12.67 -11.96 -0.22
CA ARG A 59 -13.40 -12.76 -1.21
C ARG A 59 -14.39 -11.90 -1.99
N ALA A 60 -15.24 -11.17 -1.28
CA ALA A 60 -16.27 -10.32 -1.88
C ALA A 60 -15.66 -9.27 -2.83
N PHE A 61 -14.55 -8.65 -2.44
CA PHE A 61 -13.85 -7.71 -3.32
C PHE A 61 -13.30 -8.41 -4.57
N PHE A 62 -12.62 -9.55 -4.41
CA PHE A 62 -12.04 -10.27 -5.55
C PHE A 62 -13.11 -10.77 -6.53
N ASP A 63 -14.24 -11.28 -6.02
CA ASP A 63 -15.35 -11.75 -6.85
C ASP A 63 -15.92 -10.59 -7.71
N LYS A 64 -16.03 -9.37 -7.14
CA LYS A 64 -16.40 -8.17 -7.91
C LYS A 64 -15.39 -7.81 -9.00
N VAL A 65 -14.09 -7.96 -8.72
CA VAL A 65 -13.04 -7.75 -9.74
C VAL A 65 -13.19 -8.76 -10.88
N GLN A 66 -13.41 -10.04 -10.58
CA GLN A 66 -13.60 -11.08 -11.58
C GLN A 66 -14.89 -10.88 -12.41
N GLU A 67 -15.98 -10.46 -11.76
CA GLU A 67 -17.24 -10.14 -12.43
C GLU A 67 -17.07 -9.00 -13.44
N ALA A 68 -16.35 -7.94 -13.05
CA ALA A 68 -16.23 -6.73 -13.87
C ALA A 68 -15.14 -6.82 -14.94
N PHE A 69 -13.99 -7.44 -14.65
CA PHE A 69 -12.81 -7.41 -15.52
C PHE A 69 -12.49 -8.77 -16.16
N GLY A 70 -12.94 -9.86 -15.55
CA GLY A 70 -12.61 -11.23 -16.02
C GLY A 70 -11.15 -11.64 -15.81
N GLY A 71 -10.27 -10.71 -15.43
CA GLY A 71 -8.84 -10.94 -15.27
C GLY A 71 -8.16 -9.90 -14.38
N VAL A 72 -6.87 -10.12 -14.12
CA VAL A 72 -6.01 -9.21 -13.34
C VAL A 72 -4.62 -9.24 -13.95
N ASP A 73 -4.10 -8.06 -14.34
CA ASP A 73 -2.72 -7.91 -14.82
C ASP A 73 -1.77 -7.49 -13.69
N ALA A 74 -2.23 -6.57 -12.83
CA ALA A 74 -1.43 -6.10 -11.71
C ALA A 74 -2.23 -6.11 -10.40
N LEU A 75 -1.68 -6.74 -9.37
CA LEU A 75 -2.18 -6.67 -8.00
C LEU A 75 -1.31 -5.72 -7.19
N VAL A 76 -1.91 -4.65 -6.64
CA VAL A 76 -1.23 -3.76 -5.70
C VAL A 76 -1.82 -3.93 -4.31
N ASN A 77 -1.07 -4.57 -3.41
CA ASN A 77 -1.41 -4.73 -2.00
C ASN A 77 -0.89 -3.52 -1.23
N ASN A 78 -1.75 -2.51 -1.06
CA ASN A 78 -1.38 -1.27 -0.36
C ASN A 78 -2.05 -1.15 1.03
N VAL A 79 -3.09 -1.92 1.33
CA VAL A 79 -3.69 -1.89 2.68
C VAL A 79 -2.63 -2.14 3.74
N GLY A 80 -2.63 -1.26 4.74
CA GLY A 80 -1.78 -1.35 5.91
C GLY A 80 -1.95 -0.12 6.79
N ALA A 81 -1.86 -0.33 8.10
CA ALA A 81 -2.01 0.74 9.08
C ALA A 81 -1.26 0.41 10.37
N VAL A 82 -0.73 1.44 11.02
CA VAL A 82 -0.38 1.40 12.43
C VAL A 82 -1.68 1.54 13.21
N LEU A 83 -2.19 0.44 13.75
CA LEU A 83 -3.50 0.41 14.44
C LEU A 83 -3.41 0.92 15.87
N LYS A 84 -2.25 0.74 16.50
CA LYS A 84 -1.96 1.12 17.86
C LYS A 84 -0.54 1.69 17.96
N LEU A 85 -0.38 2.83 18.60
CA LEU A 85 0.91 3.31 19.04
C LEU A 85 1.18 2.81 20.47
N GLY A 86 2.37 2.31 20.70
CA GLY A 86 2.80 1.79 21.99
C GLY A 86 4.05 0.94 21.83
N ASN A 87 4.85 0.86 22.90
CA ASN A 87 6.00 -0.03 22.95
C ASN A 87 5.58 -1.50 23.13
N PHE A 88 6.54 -2.41 23.20
CA PHE A 88 6.29 -3.84 23.29
C PHE A 88 5.36 -4.25 24.45
N PHE A 89 5.44 -3.56 25.59
CA PHE A 89 4.65 -3.88 26.79
C PHE A 89 3.25 -3.27 26.78
N GLU A 90 2.99 -2.30 25.89
CA GLU A 90 1.72 -1.57 25.77
C GLU A 90 0.82 -2.13 24.66
N VAL A 91 1.38 -2.97 23.79
CA VAL A 91 0.68 -3.61 22.67
C VAL A 91 0.20 -4.99 23.11
N SER A 92 -1.13 -5.19 23.13
CA SER A 92 -1.76 -6.45 23.54
C SER A 92 -1.72 -7.53 22.44
N ASP A 93 -1.98 -8.78 22.83
CA ASP A 93 -2.13 -9.89 21.87
C ASP A 93 -3.22 -9.59 20.82
N GLU A 94 -4.31 -8.94 21.21
CA GLU A 94 -5.37 -8.51 20.30
C GLU A 94 -4.85 -7.48 19.27
N ASP A 95 -4.03 -6.52 19.68
CA ASP A 95 -3.40 -5.55 18.78
C ASP A 95 -2.47 -6.26 17.77
N TRP A 96 -1.72 -7.28 18.23
CA TRP A 96 -0.89 -8.12 17.36
C TRP A 96 -1.74 -8.88 16.34
N GLU A 97 -2.83 -9.53 16.77
CA GLU A 97 -3.72 -10.28 15.87
C GLU A 97 -4.37 -9.34 14.85
N ASN A 98 -4.87 -8.20 15.28
CA ASN A 98 -5.45 -7.18 14.38
C ASN A 98 -4.42 -6.68 13.35
N SER A 99 -3.19 -6.42 13.79
CA SER A 99 -2.11 -6.02 12.90
C SER A 99 -1.77 -7.11 11.89
N PHE A 100 -1.73 -8.37 12.31
CA PHE A 100 -1.51 -9.53 11.45
C PHE A 100 -2.58 -9.63 10.35
N GLN A 101 -3.86 -9.50 10.72
CA GLN A 101 -4.96 -9.59 9.77
C GLN A 101 -4.93 -8.46 8.72
N VAL A 102 -4.68 -7.22 9.16
CA VAL A 102 -4.69 -6.04 8.28
C VAL A 102 -3.42 -5.95 7.43
N ASN A 103 -2.24 -6.08 8.04
CA ASN A 103 -0.97 -5.73 7.38
C ASN A 103 -0.31 -6.89 6.63
N LEU A 104 -0.73 -8.15 6.89
CA LEU A 104 -0.15 -9.32 6.25
C LEU A 104 -1.20 -10.22 5.61
N MET A 105 -2.20 -10.69 6.37
CA MET A 105 -3.16 -11.66 5.86
C MET A 105 -4.06 -11.14 4.76
N SER A 106 -4.36 -9.85 4.73
CA SER A 106 -5.04 -9.19 3.60
C SER A 106 -4.31 -9.44 2.27
N ALA A 107 -3.00 -9.22 2.24
CA ALA A 107 -2.17 -9.45 1.06
C ALA A 107 -2.03 -10.94 0.73
N VAL A 108 -1.81 -11.81 1.74
CA VAL A 108 -1.74 -13.27 1.56
C VAL A 108 -3.00 -13.81 0.88
N ARG A 109 -4.18 -13.41 1.37
CA ARG A 109 -5.47 -13.87 0.83
C ARG A 109 -5.68 -13.37 -0.60
N LEU A 110 -5.41 -12.08 -0.87
CA LEU A 110 -5.55 -11.52 -2.22
C LEU A 110 -4.57 -12.12 -3.21
N CYS A 111 -3.31 -12.31 -2.85
CA CYS A 111 -2.34 -13.00 -3.71
C CYS A 111 -2.87 -14.39 -4.09
N ARG A 112 -3.32 -15.19 -3.10
CA ARG A 112 -3.84 -16.53 -3.34
C ARG A 112 -5.03 -16.55 -4.30
N LEU A 113 -5.94 -15.58 -4.20
CA LEU A 113 -7.10 -15.47 -5.09
C LEU A 113 -6.71 -14.96 -6.48
N SER A 114 -5.74 -14.04 -6.57
CA SER A 114 -5.40 -13.37 -7.82
C SER A 114 -4.45 -14.17 -8.71
N ILE A 115 -3.60 -15.05 -8.15
CA ILE A 115 -2.61 -15.84 -8.91
C ILE A 115 -3.21 -16.59 -10.10
N PRO A 116 -4.37 -17.29 -9.99
CA PRO A 116 -4.96 -17.96 -11.14
C PRO A 116 -5.36 -17.05 -12.29
N ALA A 117 -5.71 -15.77 -12.00
CA ALA A 117 -6.01 -14.76 -13.00
C ALA A 117 -4.73 -14.15 -13.57
N LEU A 118 -3.75 -13.84 -12.72
CA LEU A 118 -2.43 -13.32 -13.11
C LEU A 118 -1.70 -14.26 -14.08
N ARG A 119 -1.81 -15.58 -13.91
CA ARG A 119 -1.24 -16.58 -14.84
C ARG A 119 -1.75 -16.46 -16.27
N LYS A 120 -2.88 -15.79 -16.50
CA LYS A 120 -3.47 -15.59 -17.81
C LYS A 120 -3.10 -14.24 -18.42
N SER A 121 -2.48 -13.38 -17.66
CA SER A 121 -2.03 -12.06 -18.11
C SER A 121 -0.74 -12.15 -18.94
N SER A 122 -0.60 -11.27 -19.92
CA SER A 122 0.66 -11.10 -20.66
C SER A 122 1.73 -10.34 -19.89
N CYS A 123 1.34 -9.59 -18.84
CA CYS A 123 2.25 -8.79 -18.02
C CYS A 123 1.88 -8.90 -16.52
N PRO A 124 1.99 -10.11 -15.92
CA PRO A 124 1.51 -10.32 -14.56
C PRO A 124 2.45 -9.72 -13.51
N ARG A 125 1.90 -8.88 -12.62
CA ARG A 125 2.67 -8.17 -11.57
C ARG A 125 1.99 -8.22 -10.21
N ILE A 126 2.78 -8.38 -9.16
CA ILE A 126 2.35 -8.18 -7.77
C ILE A 126 3.27 -7.13 -7.13
N ILE A 127 2.68 -6.07 -6.62
CA ILE A 127 3.39 -4.99 -5.92
C ILE A 127 2.85 -4.91 -4.50
N ASN A 128 3.71 -5.14 -3.52
CA ASN A 128 3.38 -5.04 -2.12
C ASN A 128 3.91 -3.72 -1.53
N ILE A 129 3.03 -2.91 -0.96
CA ILE A 129 3.46 -1.68 -0.25
C ILE A 129 3.78 -2.06 1.19
N SER A 130 5.08 -2.14 1.48
CA SER A 130 5.61 -2.40 2.80
C SER A 130 5.88 -1.10 3.57
N SER A 131 7.02 -0.96 4.19
CA SER A 131 7.49 0.23 4.91
C SER A 131 8.99 0.10 5.18
N ILE A 132 9.69 1.21 5.36
CA ILE A 132 11.04 1.20 5.96
C ILE A 132 11.05 0.54 7.34
N ALA A 133 9.93 0.55 8.06
CA ALA A 133 9.77 -0.13 9.35
C ALA A 133 10.03 -1.65 9.29
N ALA A 134 9.97 -2.25 8.10
CA ALA A 134 10.32 -3.66 7.89
C ALA A 134 11.82 -3.96 8.13
N SER A 135 12.69 -3.00 7.85
CA SER A 135 14.16 -3.14 8.00
C SER A 135 14.77 -2.18 9.03
N HIS A 136 14.06 -1.11 9.36
CA HIS A 136 14.43 -0.10 10.36
C HIS A 136 13.29 0.04 11.38
N PRO A 137 13.09 -0.98 12.25
CA PRO A 137 11.98 -1.00 13.19
C PRO A 137 12.09 0.10 14.23
N GLN A 138 10.97 0.68 14.61
CA GLN A 138 10.85 1.65 15.68
C GLN A 138 10.15 1.01 16.90
N GLU A 139 10.46 1.46 18.09
CA GLU A 139 9.92 0.88 19.32
C GLU A 139 8.41 1.09 19.53
N ILE A 140 7.85 2.13 18.92
CA ILE A 140 6.47 2.60 19.17
C ILE A 140 5.37 1.84 18.41
N PHE A 141 5.71 0.86 17.56
CA PHE A 141 4.75 0.01 16.85
C PHE A 141 5.35 -1.36 16.44
N PRO A 142 5.81 -2.18 17.40
CA PRO A 142 6.54 -3.42 17.14
C PRO A 142 5.77 -4.43 16.30
N HIS A 143 4.45 -4.53 16.49
CA HIS A 143 3.55 -5.38 15.73
C HIS A 143 3.48 -5.00 14.24
N TYR A 144 3.40 -3.71 13.93
CA TYR A 144 3.44 -3.21 12.56
C TYR A 144 4.78 -3.52 11.88
N ASN A 145 5.90 -3.26 12.57
CA ASN A 145 7.25 -3.56 12.06
C ASN A 145 7.36 -5.03 11.65
N ALA A 146 6.93 -5.95 12.53
CA ALA A 146 6.98 -7.38 12.29
C ALA A 146 6.12 -7.80 11.08
N MET A 147 4.90 -7.24 10.95
CA MET A 147 4.03 -7.57 9.83
C MET A 147 4.55 -7.04 8.50
N LYS A 148 5.15 -5.84 8.48
CA LYS A 148 5.76 -5.28 7.27
C LYS A 148 7.04 -6.02 6.88
N ALA A 149 7.84 -6.48 7.85
CA ALA A 149 8.96 -7.38 7.60
C ALA A 149 8.47 -8.73 7.02
N GLY A 150 7.40 -9.29 7.59
CA GLY A 150 6.75 -10.50 7.08
C GLY A 150 6.25 -10.33 5.64
N LEU A 151 5.65 -9.19 5.29
CA LEU A 151 5.20 -8.89 3.93
C LEU A 151 6.36 -8.79 2.93
N SER A 152 7.47 -8.16 3.32
CA SER A 152 8.67 -8.07 2.50
C SER A 152 9.31 -9.46 2.28
N ASN A 153 9.35 -10.31 3.30
CA ASN A 153 9.82 -11.68 3.18
C ASN A 153 8.89 -12.54 2.32
N LEU A 154 7.57 -12.42 2.49
CA LEU A 154 6.57 -13.08 1.64
C LEU A 154 6.75 -12.72 0.17
N THR A 155 7.10 -11.48 -0.16
CA THR A 155 7.39 -11.05 -1.53
C THR A 155 8.47 -11.91 -2.18
N VAL A 156 9.57 -12.15 -1.47
CA VAL A 156 10.68 -12.99 -1.97
C VAL A 156 10.21 -14.44 -2.20
N SER A 157 9.48 -15.01 -1.23
CA SER A 157 8.94 -16.36 -1.35
C SER A 157 7.98 -16.52 -2.52
N LEU A 158 7.07 -15.53 -2.71
CA LEU A 158 6.13 -15.54 -3.84
C LEU A 158 6.86 -15.38 -5.17
N ALA A 159 7.86 -14.49 -5.25
CA ALA A 159 8.65 -14.30 -6.46
C ALA A 159 9.35 -15.59 -6.91
N GLN A 160 9.93 -16.34 -5.98
CA GLN A 160 10.55 -17.63 -6.27
C GLN A 160 9.51 -18.68 -6.70
N THR A 161 8.38 -18.74 -6.01
CA THR A 161 7.31 -19.70 -6.31
C THR A 161 6.67 -19.47 -7.68
N LEU A 162 6.56 -18.20 -8.09
CA LEU A 162 5.81 -17.78 -9.27
C LEU A 162 6.70 -17.43 -10.48
N ALA A 163 8.02 -17.64 -10.36
CA ALA A 163 8.97 -17.32 -11.41
C ALA A 163 8.70 -18.06 -12.73
N GLU A 164 8.36 -19.34 -12.67
CA GLU A 164 8.01 -20.16 -13.84
C GLU A 164 6.71 -19.70 -14.51
N ASP A 165 5.81 -19.06 -13.76
CA ASP A 165 4.59 -18.45 -14.27
C ASP A 165 4.84 -17.05 -14.91
N GLY A 166 6.08 -16.53 -14.87
CA GLY A 166 6.43 -15.19 -15.35
C GLY A 166 5.87 -14.04 -14.50
N ILE A 167 5.36 -14.33 -13.30
CA ILE A 167 4.77 -13.32 -12.40
C ILE A 167 5.89 -12.66 -11.60
N CYS A 168 6.14 -11.36 -11.86
CA CYS A 168 7.08 -10.59 -11.08
C CYS A 168 6.43 -10.07 -9.78
N VAL A 169 7.09 -10.30 -8.65
CA VAL A 169 6.62 -9.89 -7.33
C VAL A 169 7.65 -9.01 -6.65
N ASN A 170 7.29 -7.76 -6.37
CA ASN A 170 8.19 -6.77 -5.78
C ASN A 170 7.55 -6.02 -4.62
N THR A 171 8.38 -5.40 -3.80
CA THR A 171 7.99 -4.56 -2.67
C THR A 171 8.41 -3.11 -2.91
N ILE A 172 7.56 -2.17 -2.55
CA ILE A 172 7.92 -0.77 -2.34
C ILE A 172 7.86 -0.52 -0.84
N SER A 173 8.93 0.01 -0.25
CA SER A 173 9.03 0.36 1.17
C SER A 173 9.15 1.88 1.33
N PRO A 174 8.02 2.58 1.53
CA PRO A 174 8.03 4.02 1.76
C PRO A 174 8.67 4.38 3.10
N GLY A 175 9.31 5.55 3.12
CA GLY A 175 9.61 6.29 4.33
C GLY A 175 8.40 7.05 4.88
N PRO A 176 8.61 8.12 5.68
CA PRO A 176 7.53 8.99 6.11
C PRO A 176 6.87 9.69 4.91
N VAL A 177 5.68 9.25 4.57
CA VAL A 177 4.85 9.79 3.48
C VAL A 177 3.56 10.32 4.08
N TRP A 178 3.10 11.49 3.60
CA TRP A 178 1.83 12.07 4.04
C TRP A 178 0.69 11.08 3.82
N SER A 179 -0.11 10.85 4.85
CA SER A 179 -1.15 9.81 4.85
C SER A 179 -2.30 10.21 5.75
N ARG A 180 -3.37 9.41 5.73
CA ARG A 180 -4.53 9.62 6.60
C ARG A 180 -4.19 9.67 8.09
N SER A 181 -3.21 8.90 8.55
CA SER A 181 -2.80 8.94 9.96
C SER A 181 -2.31 10.34 10.37
N TRP A 182 -1.54 10.99 9.52
CA TRP A 182 -1.08 12.36 9.73
C TRP A 182 -2.22 13.38 9.64
N GLU A 183 -3.18 13.17 8.72
CA GLU A 183 -4.38 14.01 8.65
C GLU A 183 -5.20 13.92 9.93
N GLN A 184 -5.39 12.73 10.47
CA GLN A 184 -6.10 12.53 11.74
C GLN A 184 -5.41 13.22 12.91
N GLU A 185 -4.07 13.21 12.94
CA GLU A 185 -3.30 13.93 13.93
C GLU A 185 -3.51 15.44 13.84
N VAL A 186 -3.54 15.98 12.61
CA VAL A 186 -3.86 17.39 12.37
C VAL A 186 -5.29 17.72 12.78
N GLU A 187 -6.27 16.88 12.39
CA GLU A 187 -7.69 17.06 12.74
C GLU A 187 -7.89 17.06 14.27
N ALA A 188 -7.13 16.25 15.00
CA ALA A 188 -7.19 16.21 16.45
C ALA A 188 -6.68 17.50 17.13
N GLN A 189 -5.84 18.29 16.43
CA GLN A 189 -5.33 19.57 16.93
C GLN A 189 -6.25 20.77 16.62
N GLY A 190 -7.33 20.55 15.83
CA GLY A 190 -8.33 21.57 15.52
C GLY A 190 -8.66 21.68 14.03
N SER A 191 -9.35 22.76 13.65
CA SER A 191 -9.77 23.05 12.27
C SER A 191 -9.36 24.47 11.85
N GLY A 192 -9.39 24.74 10.53
CA GLY A 192 -9.07 26.06 9.97
C GLY A 192 -7.57 26.40 10.02
N PRO A 193 -7.19 27.65 10.27
CA PRO A 193 -5.79 28.08 10.22
C PRO A 193 -4.85 27.30 11.16
N SER A 194 -5.35 26.81 12.29
CA SER A 194 -4.56 25.97 13.21
C SER A 194 -4.23 24.60 12.61
N ALA A 195 -5.14 23.99 11.85
CA ALA A 195 -4.91 22.73 11.18
C ALA A 195 -3.87 22.86 10.05
N GLU A 196 -3.92 23.94 9.25
CA GLU A 196 -2.91 24.20 8.23
C GLU A 196 -1.52 24.42 8.82
N GLN A 197 -1.43 25.14 9.94
CA GLN A 197 -0.15 25.34 10.63
C GLN A 197 0.36 24.01 11.19
N ALA A 198 -0.48 23.21 11.85
CA ALA A 198 -0.11 21.88 12.36
C ALA A 198 0.42 20.97 11.25
N LYS A 199 -0.25 20.96 10.08
CA LYS A 199 0.23 20.22 8.90
C LYS A 199 1.63 20.66 8.48
N LYS A 200 1.86 21.96 8.37
CA LYS A 200 3.20 22.52 8.01
C LYS A 200 4.26 22.13 9.02
N ASP A 201 3.94 22.24 10.30
CA ASP A 201 4.87 21.94 11.38
C ASP A 201 5.25 20.44 11.39
N ILE A 202 4.29 19.55 11.22
CA ILE A 202 4.53 18.09 11.10
C ILE A 202 5.43 17.81 9.88
N MET A 203 5.07 18.35 8.71
CA MET A 203 5.84 18.13 7.48
C MET A 203 7.27 18.67 7.59
N GLU A 204 7.46 19.87 8.16
CA GLU A 204 8.76 20.45 8.37
C GLU A 204 9.59 19.68 9.39
N GLN A 205 8.99 19.35 10.55
CA GLN A 205 9.67 18.62 11.60
C GLN A 205 10.13 17.24 11.11
N THR A 206 9.25 16.48 10.44
CA THR A 206 9.57 15.19 9.85
C THR A 206 10.66 15.34 8.78
N GLY A 207 10.53 16.35 7.92
CA GLY A 207 11.48 16.63 6.84
C GLY A 207 12.89 16.94 7.33
N LYS A 208 13.08 17.50 8.53
CA LYS A 208 14.42 17.82 9.09
C LYS A 208 15.33 16.58 9.17
N SER A 209 14.76 15.42 9.50
CA SER A 209 15.50 14.16 9.61
C SER A 209 15.80 13.48 8.26
N ILE A 210 15.06 13.85 7.21
CA ILE A 210 15.18 13.26 5.88
C ILE A 210 16.26 14.00 5.08
N PRO A 211 17.21 13.33 4.41
CA PRO A 211 18.24 13.97 3.60
C PRO A 211 17.70 14.92 2.53
N LEU A 212 16.61 14.57 1.83
CA LEU A 212 15.95 15.45 0.86
C LEU A 212 15.17 16.61 1.48
N LYS A 213 15.22 16.79 2.81
CA LYS A 213 14.69 17.94 3.56
C LYS A 213 13.18 18.18 3.38
N ARG A 214 12.45 17.16 3.06
CA ARG A 214 10.99 17.17 3.02
C ARG A 214 10.42 15.82 3.39
N MET A 215 9.22 15.80 3.89
CA MET A 215 8.40 14.61 3.99
C MET A 215 8.00 14.13 2.59
N GLY A 216 7.86 12.82 2.39
CA GLY A 216 7.35 12.26 1.14
C GLY A 216 5.86 12.57 0.93
N MET A 217 5.47 12.65 -0.33
CA MET A 217 4.07 12.72 -0.75
C MET A 217 3.67 11.41 -1.43
N PRO A 218 2.38 11.05 -1.43
CA PRO A 218 1.90 9.84 -2.11
C PRO A 218 2.36 9.73 -3.56
N GLU A 219 2.44 10.86 -4.26
CA GLU A 219 2.87 10.97 -5.66
C GLU A 219 4.32 10.56 -5.88
N ASP A 220 5.17 10.65 -4.86
CA ASP A 220 6.58 10.22 -4.94
C ASP A 220 6.73 8.70 -5.19
N LEU A 221 5.67 7.92 -4.94
CA LEU A 221 5.66 6.47 -5.14
C LEU A 221 5.10 6.04 -6.52
N THR A 222 4.35 6.92 -7.18
CA THR A 222 3.55 6.55 -8.36
C THR A 222 4.42 6.14 -9.55
N GLY A 223 5.49 6.87 -9.82
CA GLY A 223 6.40 6.57 -10.93
C GLY A 223 7.05 5.19 -10.80
N LEU A 224 7.50 4.83 -9.58
CA LEU A 224 8.06 3.50 -9.34
C LEU A 224 7.01 2.40 -9.46
N ALA A 225 5.80 2.61 -8.94
CA ALA A 225 4.73 1.62 -9.02
C ALA A 225 4.29 1.39 -10.47
N LEU A 226 4.16 2.43 -11.30
CA LEU A 226 3.87 2.34 -12.73
C LEU A 226 4.99 1.58 -13.46
N PHE A 227 6.25 1.89 -13.20
CA PHE A 227 7.39 1.17 -13.76
C PHE A 227 7.35 -0.30 -13.40
N LEU A 228 7.13 -0.65 -12.13
CA LEU A 228 7.06 -2.05 -11.67
C LEU A 228 5.82 -2.80 -12.22
N ALA A 229 4.76 -2.09 -12.60
CA ALA A 229 3.58 -2.67 -13.23
C ALA A 229 3.74 -2.85 -14.75
N SER A 230 4.76 -2.30 -15.37
CA SER A 230 4.98 -2.29 -16.82
C SER A 230 5.82 -3.48 -17.31
N GLU A 231 5.92 -3.64 -18.63
CA GLU A 231 6.82 -4.60 -19.28
C GLU A 231 8.30 -4.25 -19.07
N GLN A 232 8.63 -2.98 -18.82
CA GLN A 232 10.00 -2.51 -18.62
C GLN A 232 10.67 -3.13 -17.38
N SER A 233 9.86 -3.61 -16.41
CA SER A 233 10.33 -4.29 -15.20
C SER A 233 10.35 -5.81 -15.30
N SER A 234 10.26 -6.39 -16.51
CA SER A 234 10.13 -7.85 -16.71
C SER A 234 11.31 -8.69 -16.17
N TRP A 235 12.44 -8.07 -15.88
CA TRP A 235 13.62 -8.72 -15.26
C TRP A 235 13.82 -8.33 -13.79
N ILE A 236 12.77 -7.77 -13.15
CA ILE A 236 12.82 -7.30 -11.77
C ILE A 236 11.78 -8.07 -10.94
N THR A 237 12.27 -8.93 -10.06
CA THR A 237 11.43 -9.68 -9.11
C THR A 237 12.18 -9.92 -7.80
N ALA A 238 11.47 -10.25 -6.72
CA ALA A 238 12.02 -10.47 -5.38
C ALA A 238 12.77 -9.27 -4.77
N THR A 239 12.52 -8.05 -5.29
CA THR A 239 13.25 -6.85 -4.89
C THR A 239 12.41 -5.97 -3.98
N ASN A 240 13.06 -5.39 -2.97
CA ASN A 240 12.49 -4.35 -2.12
C ASN A 240 13.07 -2.98 -2.49
N PHE A 241 12.22 -2.09 -2.98
CA PHE A 241 12.58 -0.73 -3.35
C PHE A 241 12.25 0.22 -2.22
N THR A 242 13.26 0.79 -1.59
CA THR A 242 13.10 1.82 -0.57
C THR A 242 12.90 3.18 -1.22
N VAL A 243 11.84 3.90 -0.84
CA VAL A 243 11.51 5.25 -1.31
C VAL A 243 11.28 6.14 -0.09
N ASP A 244 12.33 6.76 0.43
CA ASP A 244 12.33 7.40 1.75
C ASP A 244 13.11 8.72 1.82
N GLY A 245 13.48 9.29 0.67
CA GLY A 245 14.26 10.51 0.60
C GLY A 245 15.68 10.38 1.15
N GLY A 246 16.21 9.15 1.24
CA GLY A 246 17.53 8.83 1.77
C GLY A 246 17.58 8.71 3.30
N LEU A 247 16.43 8.55 3.95
CA LEU A 247 16.35 8.46 5.42
C LEU A 247 17.08 7.22 5.95
N THR A 248 16.86 6.07 5.34
CA THR A 248 17.58 4.85 5.69
C THR A 248 18.93 4.78 4.99
N ARG A 249 19.94 4.27 5.68
CA ARG A 249 21.32 4.26 5.20
C ARG A 249 21.79 2.83 4.95
N ASN A 250 21.06 2.10 4.10
CA ASN A 250 21.47 0.75 3.70
C ASN A 250 22.15 0.82 2.35
N PRO A 251 23.48 0.62 2.28
CA PRO A 251 24.18 0.53 0.99
C PRO A 251 23.95 -0.82 0.30
N PHE A 252 23.37 -1.82 1.02
CA PHE A 252 23.13 -3.19 0.53
C PHE A 252 21.77 -3.70 0.96
#